data_9b2d305bd43d8ee82dfc56ab5b111609
#
_entry.id   9b2d305bd43d8ee82dfc56ab5b111609
#
_cell.length_a   1.000
_cell.length_b   1.000
_cell.length_c   1.000
_cell.angle_alpha   90.00
_cell.angle_beta   90.00
_cell.angle_gamma   90.00
#
_symmetry.space_group_name_H-M   'P 1'
#
loop_
_entity.id
_entity.type
_entity.pdbx_description
1 polymer ?
#
loop_
_entity_poly.entity_id
_entity_poly.type
_entity_poly.pdbx_seq_one_letter_code
_entity_poly.pdbx_strand_id
1 'polypeptide(L)'
;MQAADSVRAVDDGAALLAAARAVRERAHAPYSRFRVGAALRDEHGTIHAGCNVENAAYPVGTCAEAGAIAAMVASGGLRIAEILVCGDGAGLVTPCGACRQRIREFARPDTPIHAATPGGIARTFTLAELLPESFGPETLGE
;
A
#
# COMPACT_ATOMS: atom_id res chain seq x y z
N MET A 1 -8.24 22.15 6.94
CA MET A 1 -7.52 21.91 5.68
C MET A 1 -6.03 22.17 5.83
N GLN A 2 -5.66 23.38 6.15
CA GLN A 2 -4.25 23.74 6.29
C GLN A 2 -3.53 22.93 7.35
N ALA A 3 -4.15 22.74 8.51
CA ALA A 3 -3.55 22.01 9.61
C ALA A 3 -3.29 20.54 9.22
N ALA A 4 -4.23 19.92 8.51
CA ALA A 4 -4.08 18.52 8.08
C ALA A 4 -2.93 18.38 7.08
N ASP A 5 -2.83 19.32 6.13
CA ASP A 5 -1.76 19.31 5.14
C ASP A 5 -0.40 19.53 5.82
N SER A 6 -0.34 20.45 6.79
CA SER A 6 0.88 20.72 7.54
C SER A 6 1.34 19.49 8.32
N VAL A 7 0.39 18.79 8.97
CA VAL A 7 0.71 17.57 9.71
C VAL A 7 1.27 16.50 8.78
N ARG A 8 0.65 16.32 7.62
CA ARG A 8 1.14 15.33 6.66
C ARG A 8 2.53 15.68 6.14
N ALA A 9 2.77 16.96 5.86
CA ALA A 9 4.09 17.40 5.40
C ALA A 9 5.16 17.17 6.46
N VAL A 10 4.82 17.41 7.74
CA VAL A 10 5.76 17.17 8.84
C VAL A 10 6.00 15.68 9.04
N ASP A 11 4.93 14.87 8.95
CA ASP A 11 5.02 13.42 9.10
C ASP A 11 5.89 12.80 7.99
N ASP A 12 5.75 13.30 6.77
CA ASP A 12 6.56 12.88 5.63
C ASP A 12 6.59 11.36 5.46
N GLY A 13 5.47 10.69 5.74
CA GLY A 13 5.35 9.24 5.59
C GLY A 13 5.92 8.44 6.75
N ALA A 14 6.38 9.08 7.81
CA ALA A 14 7.01 8.37 8.92
C ALA A 14 6.05 7.40 9.61
N ALA A 15 4.79 7.80 9.80
CA ALA A 15 3.80 6.95 10.44
C ALA A 15 3.46 5.74 9.57
N LEU A 16 3.36 5.94 8.25
CA LEU A 16 3.13 4.83 7.32
C LEU A 16 4.31 3.87 7.32
N LEU A 17 5.53 4.40 7.30
CA LEU A 17 6.72 3.56 7.33
C LEU A 17 6.78 2.72 8.60
N ALA A 18 6.50 3.33 9.75
CA ALA A 18 6.49 2.63 11.02
C ALA A 18 5.47 1.49 11.03
N ALA A 19 4.27 1.75 10.54
CA ALA A 19 3.22 0.73 10.49
C ALA A 19 3.57 -0.39 9.51
N ALA A 20 4.12 -0.07 8.35
CA ALA A 20 4.50 -1.07 7.36
C ALA A 20 5.65 -1.94 7.87
N ARG A 21 6.64 -1.32 8.53
CA ARG A 21 7.75 -2.08 9.13
C ARG A 21 7.28 -3.04 10.20
N ALA A 22 6.37 -2.59 11.05
CA ALA A 22 5.86 -3.41 12.14
C ALA A 22 5.08 -4.62 11.61
N VAL A 23 4.18 -4.40 10.65
CA VAL A 23 3.35 -5.48 10.13
C VAL A 23 4.15 -6.45 9.27
N ARG A 24 5.21 -5.97 8.62
CA ARG A 24 6.09 -6.82 7.81
C ARG A 24 6.67 -7.98 8.63
N GLU A 25 6.96 -7.73 9.91
CA GLU A 25 7.51 -8.76 10.79
C GLU A 25 6.53 -9.91 11.04
N ARG A 26 5.26 -9.71 10.74
CA ARG A 26 4.23 -10.73 10.91
C ARG A 26 3.88 -11.45 9.62
N ALA A 27 4.53 -11.11 8.51
CA ALA A 27 4.27 -11.74 7.23
C ALA A 27 4.47 -13.25 7.29
N HIS A 28 3.55 -13.97 6.65
CA HIS A 28 3.66 -15.42 6.52
C HIS A 28 4.23 -15.72 5.14
N ALA A 29 5.56 -15.88 5.08
CA ALA A 29 6.29 -16.06 3.83
C ALA A 29 7.24 -17.25 3.88
N PRO A 30 6.74 -18.46 4.21
CA PRO A 30 7.62 -19.62 4.38
C PRO A 30 8.19 -20.15 3.06
N TYR A 31 7.59 -19.80 1.93
CA TYR A 31 8.01 -20.32 0.62
C TYR A 31 9.00 -19.38 -0.05
N SER A 32 8.65 -18.11 -0.20
CA SER A 32 9.53 -17.13 -0.85
C SER A 32 10.59 -16.59 0.09
N ARG A 33 10.32 -16.58 1.38
CA ARG A 33 11.15 -15.89 2.39
C ARG A 33 11.25 -14.39 2.14
N PHE A 34 10.33 -13.84 1.36
CA PHE A 34 10.31 -12.42 1.04
C PHE A 34 9.12 -11.78 1.73
N ARG A 35 9.39 -11.10 2.85
CA ARG A 35 8.35 -10.47 3.67
C ARG A 35 8.08 -9.05 3.19
N VAL A 36 6.81 -8.71 3.08
CA VAL A 36 6.39 -7.39 2.66
C VAL A 36 5.34 -6.87 3.64
N GLY A 37 5.49 -5.62 4.02
CA GLY A 37 4.47 -4.90 4.77
C GLY A 37 3.97 -3.74 3.96
N ALA A 38 2.69 -3.43 4.09
CA ALA A 38 2.09 -2.27 3.46
C ALA A 38 1.26 -1.51 4.47
N ALA A 39 1.22 -0.20 4.32
CA ALA A 39 0.37 0.66 5.15
C ALA A 39 -0.21 1.75 4.28
N LEU A 40 -1.47 2.06 4.50
CA LEU A 40 -2.14 3.11 3.74
C LEU A 40 -2.88 4.04 4.70
N ARG A 41 -3.10 5.27 4.25
CA ARG A 41 -3.91 6.25 4.97
C ARG A 41 -5.19 6.43 4.18
N ASP A 42 -6.34 6.31 4.85
CA ASP A 42 -7.63 6.45 4.18
C ASP A 42 -8.08 7.92 4.16
N GLU A 43 -9.29 8.17 3.67
CA GLU A 43 -9.84 9.52 3.55
C GLU A 43 -10.10 10.18 4.91
N HIS A 44 -10.13 9.40 5.98
CA HIS A 44 -10.33 9.90 7.34
C HIS A 44 -9.02 10.12 8.07
N GLY A 45 -7.89 9.83 7.43
CA GLY A 45 -6.57 9.92 8.05
C GLY A 45 -6.17 8.69 8.84
N THR A 46 -6.98 7.65 8.85
CA THR A 46 -6.70 6.42 9.59
C THR A 46 -5.73 5.56 8.80
N ILE A 47 -4.77 4.97 9.51
CA ILE A 47 -3.77 4.08 8.91
C ILE A 47 -4.22 2.64 9.05
N HIS A 48 -4.15 1.90 7.94
CA HIS A 48 -4.44 0.47 7.88
C HIS A 48 -3.22 -0.25 7.34
N ALA A 49 -2.90 -1.41 7.90
CA ALA A 49 -1.69 -2.14 7.54
C ALA A 49 -2.00 -3.59 7.19
N GLY A 50 -1.16 -4.17 6.34
CA GLY A 50 -1.26 -5.57 5.97
C GLY A 50 0.10 -6.12 5.60
N CYS A 51 0.22 -7.44 5.59
CA CYS A 51 1.45 -8.13 5.21
C CYS A 51 1.09 -9.25 4.24
N ASN A 52 2.11 -9.77 3.53
CA ASN A 52 1.84 -10.88 2.63
C ASN A 52 1.58 -12.16 3.41
N VAL A 53 0.65 -12.96 2.89
CA VAL A 53 0.24 -14.22 3.48
C VAL A 53 0.32 -15.27 2.37
N GLU A 54 1.37 -16.07 2.39
CA GLU A 54 1.55 -17.11 1.39
C GLU A 54 0.76 -18.35 1.74
N ASN A 55 0.59 -19.21 0.78
CA ASN A 55 -0.16 -20.44 0.93
C ASN A 55 0.54 -21.53 0.15
N ALA A 56 0.46 -22.77 0.63
CA ALA A 56 1.00 -23.91 -0.12
C ALA A 56 0.34 -24.03 -1.49
N ALA A 57 -0.93 -23.63 -1.58
CA ALA A 57 -1.59 -23.46 -2.88
C ALA A 57 -1.27 -22.02 -3.35
N TYR A 58 -0.20 -21.87 -4.11
CA TYR A 58 0.36 -20.57 -4.48
C TYR A 58 -0.65 -19.55 -4.99
N PRO A 59 -1.62 -19.92 -5.84
CA PRO A 59 -2.57 -18.92 -6.35
C PRO A 59 -3.47 -18.27 -5.30
N VAL A 60 -3.61 -18.83 -4.11
CA VAL A 60 -4.49 -18.25 -3.08
C VAL A 60 -3.73 -17.40 -2.07
N GLY A 61 -2.43 -17.25 -2.23
CA GLY A 61 -1.66 -16.31 -1.42
C GLY A 61 -2.08 -14.87 -1.70
N THR A 62 -1.89 -13.98 -0.73
CA THR A 62 -2.26 -12.57 -0.89
C THR A 62 -1.06 -11.67 -0.60
N CYS A 63 -1.03 -10.54 -1.30
CA CYS A 63 0.01 -9.53 -1.12
C CYS A 63 -0.31 -8.63 0.08
N ALA A 64 0.70 -7.94 0.57
CA ALA A 64 0.56 -7.03 1.70
C ALA A 64 -0.48 -5.94 1.44
N GLU A 65 -0.50 -5.40 0.24
CA GLU A 65 -1.42 -4.32 -0.14
C GLU A 65 -2.87 -4.79 -0.07
N ALA A 66 -3.13 -6.04 -0.47
CA ALA A 66 -4.49 -6.61 -0.37
C ALA A 66 -4.96 -6.65 1.08
N GLY A 67 -4.07 -6.99 2.00
CA GLY A 67 -4.39 -7.01 3.43
C GLY A 67 -4.71 -5.62 3.97
N ALA A 68 -3.89 -4.63 3.60
CA ALA A 68 -4.12 -3.25 4.04
C ALA A 68 -5.44 -2.70 3.50
N ILE A 69 -5.74 -2.98 2.23
CA ILE A 69 -7.00 -2.54 1.62
C ILE A 69 -8.19 -3.23 2.28
N ALA A 70 -8.09 -4.53 2.55
CA ALA A 70 -9.17 -5.27 3.21
C ALA A 70 -9.44 -4.67 4.60
N ALA A 71 -8.39 -4.34 5.35
CA ALA A 71 -8.53 -3.71 6.66
C ALA A 71 -9.21 -2.34 6.55
N MET A 72 -8.85 -1.55 5.55
CA MET A 72 -9.47 -0.24 5.31
C MET A 72 -10.97 -0.39 5.06
N VAL A 73 -11.35 -1.26 4.14
CA VAL A 73 -12.76 -1.46 3.78
C VAL A 73 -13.54 -1.98 4.98
N ALA A 74 -12.98 -2.92 5.72
CA ALA A 74 -13.63 -3.48 6.90
C ALA A 74 -13.87 -2.42 7.98
N SER A 75 -13.06 -1.36 8.00
CA SER A 75 -13.19 -0.27 8.97
C SER A 75 -14.01 0.91 8.45
N GLY A 76 -14.54 0.82 7.24
CA GLY A 76 -15.41 1.84 6.67
C GLY A 76 -14.74 2.83 5.73
N GLY A 77 -13.44 2.67 5.45
CA GLY A 77 -12.74 3.54 4.51
C GLY A 77 -12.93 3.05 3.07
N LEU A 78 -13.00 3.98 2.12
CA LEU A 78 -13.21 3.68 0.71
C LEU A 78 -12.28 4.44 -0.22
N ARG A 79 -11.33 5.20 0.33
CA ARG A 79 -10.38 5.97 -0.47
C ARG A 79 -8.99 5.85 0.12
N ILE A 80 -8.02 5.64 -0.74
CA ILE A 80 -6.61 5.62 -0.36
C ILE A 80 -6.03 7.01 -0.61
N ALA A 81 -5.62 7.69 0.45
CA ALA A 81 -4.96 8.99 0.32
C ALA A 81 -3.49 8.82 -0.05
N GLU A 82 -2.84 7.80 0.48
CA GLU A 82 -1.47 7.42 0.13
C GLU A 82 -1.22 6.01 0.63
N ILE A 83 -0.28 5.30 0.00
CA ILE A 83 0.06 3.93 0.40
C ILE A 83 1.57 3.75 0.32
N LEU A 84 2.11 2.97 1.25
CA LEU A 84 3.53 2.68 1.34
C LEU A 84 3.73 1.16 1.38
N VAL A 85 4.67 0.68 0.59
CA VAL A 85 5.04 -0.73 0.54
C VAL A 85 6.49 -0.85 0.99
N CYS A 86 6.73 -1.71 1.98
CA CYS A 86 8.05 -1.94 2.55
C CYS A 86 8.44 -3.41 2.32
N GLY A 87 9.39 -3.63 1.43
CA GLY A 87 9.87 -4.97 1.12
C GLY A 87 11.07 -5.38 1.94
N ASP A 88 11.53 -6.59 1.68
CA ASP A 88 12.75 -7.12 2.26
C ASP A 88 13.93 -6.76 1.34
N GLY A 89 15.07 -6.51 1.93
CA GLY A 89 16.30 -6.30 1.18
C GLY A 89 16.51 -4.88 0.72
N ALA A 90 17.53 -4.69 -0.11
CA ALA A 90 18.00 -3.38 -0.53
C ALA A 90 17.38 -2.88 -1.84
N GLY A 91 16.69 -3.76 -2.57
CA GLY A 91 16.11 -3.41 -3.86
C GLY A 91 14.83 -2.61 -3.72
N LEU A 92 14.49 -1.87 -4.77
CA LEU A 92 13.25 -1.15 -4.84
C LEU A 92 12.09 -2.14 -5.05
N VAL A 93 11.12 -2.12 -4.13
CA VAL A 93 9.95 -2.98 -4.21
C VAL A 93 8.72 -2.10 -4.46
N THR A 94 8.16 -2.25 -5.65
CA THR A 94 6.90 -1.59 -6.00
C THR A 94 5.77 -2.61 -5.94
N PRO A 95 4.51 -2.16 -5.84
CA PRO A 95 3.38 -3.10 -5.90
C PRO A 95 3.40 -3.91 -7.20
N CYS A 96 3.07 -5.20 -7.11
CA CYS A 96 2.93 -6.02 -8.30
C CYS A 96 1.74 -5.56 -9.14
N GLY A 97 1.63 -6.06 -10.37
CA GLY A 97 0.56 -5.63 -11.26
C GLY A 97 -0.84 -5.81 -10.68
N ALA A 98 -1.08 -6.94 -10.01
CA ALA A 98 -2.36 -7.20 -9.38
C ALA A 98 -2.66 -6.17 -8.29
N CYS A 99 -1.67 -5.81 -7.49
CA CYS A 99 -1.86 -4.84 -6.42
C CYS A 99 -2.02 -3.42 -6.96
N ARG A 100 -1.40 -3.10 -8.07
CA ARG A 100 -1.63 -1.79 -8.71
C ARG A 100 -3.09 -1.66 -9.11
N GLN A 101 -3.68 -2.73 -9.64
CA GLN A 101 -5.11 -2.75 -9.98
C GLN A 101 -5.97 -2.67 -8.72
N ARG A 102 -5.61 -3.36 -7.64
CA ARG A 102 -6.32 -3.26 -6.36
C ARG A 102 -6.33 -1.85 -5.82
N ILE A 103 -5.17 -1.18 -5.88
CA ILE A 103 -5.05 0.22 -5.45
C ILE A 103 -5.91 1.12 -6.33
N ARG A 104 -5.94 0.85 -7.64
CA ARG A 104 -6.71 1.63 -8.61
C ARG A 104 -8.18 1.74 -8.24
N GLU A 105 -8.75 0.72 -7.63
CA GLU A 105 -10.16 0.74 -7.23
C GLU A 105 -10.48 1.87 -6.25
N PHE A 106 -9.53 2.21 -5.39
CA PHE A 106 -9.76 3.14 -4.26
C PHE A 106 -8.92 4.41 -4.35
N ALA A 107 -8.15 4.60 -5.40
CA ALA A 107 -7.19 5.69 -5.48
C ALA A 107 -7.39 6.54 -6.72
N ARG A 108 -6.89 7.78 -6.65
CA ARG A 108 -6.89 8.72 -7.77
C ARG A 108 -5.59 8.60 -8.55
N PRO A 109 -5.54 9.12 -9.79
CA PRO A 109 -4.30 9.05 -10.57
C PRO A 109 -3.09 9.69 -9.89
N ASP A 110 -3.30 10.71 -9.06
CA ASP A 110 -2.22 11.42 -8.38
C ASP A 110 -1.92 10.88 -6.98
N THR A 111 -2.57 9.79 -6.57
CA THR A 111 -2.33 9.19 -5.26
C THR A 111 -0.88 8.74 -5.13
N PRO A 112 -0.15 9.17 -4.07
CA PRO A 112 1.23 8.75 -3.86
C PRO A 112 1.34 7.28 -3.47
N ILE A 113 2.29 6.60 -4.09
CA ILE A 113 2.65 5.22 -3.76
C ILE A 113 4.14 5.23 -3.41
N HIS A 114 4.44 5.02 -2.14
CA HIS A 114 5.81 5.05 -1.63
C HIS A 114 6.42 3.66 -1.66
N ALA A 115 7.57 3.52 -2.29
CA ALA A 115 8.35 2.30 -2.23
C ALA A 115 9.44 2.49 -1.19
N ALA A 116 9.44 1.64 -0.16
CA ALA A 116 10.31 1.79 0.99
C ALA A 116 11.09 0.52 1.28
N THR A 117 12.24 0.70 1.92
CA THR A 117 12.97 -0.37 2.57
C THR A 117 12.81 -0.17 4.08
N PRO A 118 13.25 -1.12 4.92
CA PRO A 118 13.23 -0.88 6.37
C PRO A 118 13.99 0.39 6.78
N GLY A 119 14.92 0.86 5.95
CA GLY A 119 15.68 2.07 6.24
C GLY A 119 14.98 3.38 5.89
N GLY A 120 13.93 3.35 5.09
CA GLY A 120 13.20 4.55 4.72
C GLY A 120 12.54 4.48 3.37
N ILE A 121 11.85 5.55 3.00
CA ILE A 121 11.22 5.68 1.68
C ILE A 121 12.33 5.91 0.66
N ALA A 122 12.40 5.02 -0.33
CA ALA A 122 13.41 5.11 -1.38
C ALA A 122 12.91 5.93 -2.57
N ARG A 123 11.62 5.80 -2.91
CA ARG A 123 11.06 6.51 -4.06
C ARG A 123 9.55 6.58 -3.94
N THR A 124 8.98 7.68 -4.42
CA THR A 124 7.53 7.88 -4.46
C THR A 124 7.07 8.01 -5.90
N PHE A 125 6.02 7.27 -6.22
CA PHE A 125 5.37 7.30 -7.53
C PHE A 125 3.94 7.80 -7.36
N THR A 126 3.30 8.18 -8.46
CA THR A 126 1.85 8.31 -8.50
C THR A 126 1.24 7.02 -9.04
N LEU A 127 -0.04 6.81 -8.78
CA LEU A 127 -0.74 5.67 -9.36
C LEU A 127 -0.68 5.71 -10.89
N ALA A 128 -0.86 6.90 -11.48
CA ALA A 128 -0.82 7.03 -12.94
C ALA A 128 0.52 6.61 -13.53
N GLU A 129 1.62 6.84 -12.81
CA GLU A 129 2.93 6.41 -13.27
C GLU A 129 3.07 4.88 -13.25
N LEU A 130 2.50 4.23 -12.24
CA LEU A 130 2.64 2.78 -12.09
C LEU A 130 1.58 1.99 -12.85
N LEU A 131 0.45 2.61 -13.19
CA LEU A 131 -0.63 1.94 -13.91
C LEU A 131 -1.27 2.91 -14.90
N PRO A 132 -0.57 3.27 -15.97
CA PRO A 132 -1.12 4.18 -16.98
C PRO A 132 -2.24 3.52 -17.77
N GLU A 133 -3.20 4.33 -18.26
CA GLU A 133 -4.31 3.87 -19.10
C GLU A 133 -5.05 2.70 -18.49
N SER A 134 -5.34 2.77 -17.20
CA SER A 134 -5.82 1.63 -16.44
C SER A 134 -7.33 1.50 -16.46
N PHE A 135 -7.79 0.27 -16.42
CA PHE A 135 -9.21 -0.04 -16.22
C PHE A 135 -9.63 0.36 -14.80
N GLY A 136 -10.78 0.97 -14.66
CA GLY A 136 -11.27 1.40 -13.35
C GLY A 136 -12.79 1.44 -13.28
N PRO A 137 -13.33 1.82 -12.12
CA PRO A 137 -14.78 1.81 -11.88
C PRO A 137 -15.57 2.66 -12.87
N GLU A 138 -15.00 3.78 -13.34
CA GLU A 138 -15.67 4.65 -14.29
C GLU A 138 -15.92 3.97 -15.63
N THR A 139 -15.15 2.94 -15.97
CA THR A 139 -15.38 2.16 -17.19
C THR A 139 -16.69 1.37 -17.09
N LEU A 140 -17.10 1.04 -15.88
CA LEU A 140 -18.35 0.30 -15.63
C LEU A 140 -19.50 1.24 -15.24
N GLY A 141 -19.32 2.54 -15.42
CA GLY A 141 -20.39 3.50 -15.15
C GLY A 141 -20.45 4.00 -13.72
N GLU A 142 -19.41 3.72 -12.95
CA GLU A 142 -19.33 4.23 -11.58
C GLU A 142 -18.55 5.56 -11.55
#